data_7406842fbf0f8f2217c2673a976676c3
#
_entry.id   7406842fbf0f8f2217c2673a976676c3
#
_cell.length_a   1.000
_cell.length_b   1.000
_cell.length_c   1.000
_cell.angle_alpha   90.00
_cell.angle_beta   90.00
_cell.angle_gamma   90.00
#
_symmetry.space_group_name_H-M   'P 1'
#
loop_
_entity.id
_entity.type
_entity.pdbx_description
1 polymer ?
#
loop_
_entity_poly.entity_id
_entity_poly.type
_entity_poly.pdbx_seq_one_letter_code
_entity_poly.pdbx_strand_id
1 'polypeptide(L)'
;MKAVAVFPGTREIRLIDHPEPEISTPTDVKLHMIDVGVCGTDKEICAFEYGTPPDGSDYLVIGHESLGEVVEVGSNVTRVKIGDLAVPMVRRPCPHESCLACRSGRQDFCYTGDFTERGIKMEHGFMTEFVVDDEQYMNLVPRELRDIAVLTEPLTIAEKGLTQLWQVQMRLPWACPLEPGKPAAYCHRSVVLGAGPVGLLGAMGLVNEGFETFVYSQEPKPGPKSDLVESIGATYVSGKDTSLEQLASLVGNIDLVYEATGASSVSFQLMELLGTNGVFIFTGVPGRKAPIELDADLIMRNLVLKNQIVYGTVNANRDAFESAIADLQVFTRKWPQAVRSLITKRYSMDEHRDLLLGRAGGIKNVISISH
;
A
#
# COMPACT_ATOMS: atom_id res chain seq x y z
N MET A 1 -28.10 5.91 -2.82
CA MET A 1 -26.92 6.52 -2.19
C MET A 1 -25.91 6.97 -3.26
N LYS A 2 -25.06 7.98 -2.98
CA LYS A 2 -24.03 8.44 -3.91
C LYS A 2 -22.88 7.44 -4.03
N ALA A 3 -22.33 7.29 -5.24
CA ALA A 3 -21.11 6.53 -5.51
C ALA A 3 -20.33 7.08 -6.70
N VAL A 4 -19.00 6.99 -6.66
CA VAL A 4 -18.13 7.30 -7.81
C VAL A 4 -17.88 6.03 -8.60
N ALA A 5 -18.35 6.01 -9.85
CA ALA A 5 -18.30 4.82 -10.70
C ALA A 5 -17.60 5.08 -12.04
N VAL A 6 -16.89 4.05 -12.50
CA VAL A 6 -16.25 3.98 -13.81
C VAL A 6 -17.05 3.04 -14.70
N PHE A 7 -17.39 3.49 -15.92
CA PHE A 7 -18.11 2.77 -16.96
C PHE A 7 -17.15 2.42 -18.08
N PRO A 8 -16.55 1.23 -18.11
CA PRO A 8 -15.55 0.89 -19.12
C PRO A 8 -16.12 0.89 -20.56
N GLY A 9 -17.38 0.44 -20.73
CA GLY A 9 -18.04 0.36 -22.03
C GLY A 9 -18.26 1.71 -22.70
N THR A 10 -18.59 2.75 -21.93
CA THR A 10 -18.80 4.14 -22.43
C THR A 10 -17.58 5.04 -22.21
N ARG A 11 -16.56 4.55 -21.49
CA ARG A 11 -15.36 5.29 -21.07
C ARG A 11 -15.73 6.59 -20.31
N GLU A 12 -16.56 6.45 -19.28
CA GLU A 12 -17.04 7.56 -18.47
C GLU A 12 -16.79 7.32 -16.99
N ILE A 13 -16.59 8.42 -16.26
CA ILE A 13 -16.51 8.44 -14.81
C ILE A 13 -17.62 9.36 -14.32
N ARG A 14 -18.47 8.84 -13.43
CA ARG A 14 -19.66 9.55 -12.98
C ARG A 14 -19.85 9.40 -11.47
N LEU A 15 -20.39 10.44 -10.86
CA LEU A 15 -21.11 10.31 -9.60
C LEU A 15 -22.52 9.81 -9.95
N ILE A 16 -22.93 8.70 -9.36
CA ILE A 16 -24.18 8.02 -9.64
C ILE A 16 -25.02 7.85 -8.39
N ASP A 17 -26.32 7.58 -8.59
CA ASP A 17 -27.17 6.99 -7.56
C ASP A 17 -27.01 5.46 -7.61
N HIS A 18 -26.39 4.91 -6.55
CA HIS A 18 -26.07 3.49 -6.40
C HIS A 18 -27.04 2.87 -5.38
N PRO A 19 -27.52 1.64 -5.57
CA PRO A 19 -28.34 0.94 -4.58
C PRO A 19 -27.64 0.88 -3.21
N GLU A 20 -28.37 1.20 -2.14
CA GLU A 20 -27.86 1.03 -0.79
C GLU A 20 -27.87 -0.46 -0.44
N PRO A 21 -26.74 -1.02 0.06
CA PRO A 21 -26.67 -2.44 0.43
C PRO A 21 -27.34 -2.67 1.80
N GLU A 22 -27.95 -3.85 1.95
CA GLU A 22 -28.58 -4.30 3.18
C GLU A 22 -27.82 -5.50 3.76
N ILE A 23 -27.90 -5.69 5.09
CA ILE A 23 -27.43 -6.90 5.76
C ILE A 23 -28.21 -8.11 5.20
N SER A 24 -27.51 -9.09 4.69
CA SER A 24 -28.09 -10.28 4.05
C SER A 24 -27.72 -11.58 4.75
N THR A 25 -26.60 -11.59 5.46
CA THR A 25 -26.12 -12.74 6.23
C THR A 25 -25.95 -12.41 7.72
N PRO A 26 -25.96 -13.42 8.60
CA PRO A 26 -25.75 -13.19 10.04
C PRO A 26 -24.37 -12.62 10.39
N THR A 27 -23.37 -12.70 9.50
CA THR A 27 -22.00 -12.23 9.72
C THR A 27 -21.69 -10.92 9.00
N ASP A 28 -22.67 -10.34 8.31
CA ASP A 28 -22.49 -9.08 7.61
C ASP A 28 -22.34 -7.89 8.56
N VAL A 29 -21.53 -6.94 8.15
CA VAL A 29 -21.30 -5.65 8.80
C VAL A 29 -21.55 -4.55 7.79
N LYS A 30 -22.43 -3.60 8.12
CA LYS A 30 -22.66 -2.40 7.31
C LYS A 30 -21.82 -1.26 7.83
N LEU A 31 -21.01 -0.68 6.93
CA LEU A 31 -20.20 0.49 7.20
C LEU A 31 -20.80 1.74 6.54
N HIS A 32 -20.81 2.84 7.27
CA HIS A 32 -20.90 4.18 6.72
C HIS A 32 -19.48 4.66 6.43
N MET A 33 -19.16 4.89 5.16
CA MET A 33 -17.82 5.25 4.75
C MET A 33 -17.47 6.67 5.19
N ILE A 34 -16.26 6.87 5.68
CA ILE A 34 -15.74 8.16 6.17
C ILE A 34 -14.79 8.74 5.13
N ASP A 35 -13.71 8.03 4.88
CA ASP A 35 -12.63 8.46 3.97
C ASP A 35 -12.25 7.32 3.01
N VAL A 36 -11.92 7.67 1.77
CA VAL A 36 -11.35 6.75 0.79
C VAL A 36 -10.12 7.39 0.15
N GLY A 37 -8.97 6.74 0.30
CA GLY A 37 -7.70 7.16 -0.31
C GLY A 37 -7.71 6.93 -1.82
N VAL A 38 -7.02 7.79 -2.55
CA VAL A 38 -6.83 7.65 -4.00
C VAL A 38 -5.42 7.18 -4.28
N CYS A 39 -5.32 6.10 -5.02
CA CYS A 39 -4.11 5.40 -5.42
C CYS A 39 -3.82 5.56 -6.92
N GLY A 40 -2.64 5.11 -7.35
CA GLY A 40 -2.29 5.00 -8.77
C GLY A 40 -3.25 4.07 -9.52
N THR A 41 -3.63 2.95 -8.90
CA THR A 41 -4.60 1.98 -9.46
C THR A 41 -5.95 2.61 -9.78
N ASP A 42 -6.49 3.51 -8.93
CA ASP A 42 -7.75 4.21 -9.23
C ASP A 42 -7.61 5.08 -10.49
N LYS A 43 -6.45 5.70 -10.70
CA LYS A 43 -6.16 6.50 -11.90
C LYS A 43 -6.03 5.63 -13.15
N GLU A 44 -5.43 4.44 -13.06
CA GLU A 44 -5.36 3.48 -14.16
C GLU A 44 -6.74 2.95 -14.53
N ILE A 45 -7.61 2.69 -13.53
CA ILE A 45 -9.01 2.32 -13.73
C ILE A 45 -9.75 3.47 -14.42
N CYS A 46 -9.56 4.72 -13.99
CA CYS A 46 -10.14 5.89 -14.62
C CYS A 46 -9.58 6.17 -16.03
N ALA A 47 -8.37 5.71 -16.33
CA ALA A 47 -7.81 5.73 -17.68
C ALA A 47 -8.32 4.56 -18.56
N PHE A 48 -9.12 3.65 -17.99
CA PHE A 48 -9.68 2.46 -18.65
C PHE A 48 -8.58 1.47 -19.10
N GLU A 49 -7.50 1.40 -18.35
CA GLU A 49 -6.37 0.50 -18.59
C GLU A 49 -6.40 -0.71 -17.64
N TYR A 50 -7.18 -0.60 -16.56
CA TYR A 50 -7.30 -1.59 -15.49
C TYR A 50 -8.73 -1.63 -14.93
N GLY A 51 -9.04 -2.61 -14.08
CA GLY A 51 -10.33 -2.74 -13.41
C GLY A 51 -11.37 -3.53 -14.21
N THR A 52 -12.20 -4.29 -13.48
CA THR A 52 -13.28 -5.09 -14.08
C THR A 52 -14.53 -4.94 -13.21
N PRO A 53 -15.69 -4.53 -13.77
CA PRO A 53 -16.95 -4.51 -13.05
C PRO A 53 -17.39 -5.89 -12.56
N PRO A 54 -18.26 -5.96 -11.53
CA PRO A 54 -18.92 -7.21 -11.15
C PRO A 54 -19.75 -7.80 -12.29
N ASP A 55 -19.93 -9.11 -12.28
CA ASP A 55 -20.79 -9.79 -13.25
C ASP A 55 -22.20 -9.19 -13.29
N GLY A 56 -22.65 -8.87 -14.48
CA GLY A 56 -23.97 -8.26 -14.71
C GLY A 56 -24.05 -6.76 -14.44
N SER A 57 -22.94 -6.10 -14.06
CA SER A 57 -22.83 -4.65 -13.90
C SER A 57 -22.09 -4.04 -15.10
N ASP A 58 -22.55 -2.90 -15.58
CA ASP A 58 -21.88 -2.11 -16.62
C ASP A 58 -20.90 -1.07 -16.04
N TYR A 59 -20.79 -0.99 -14.72
CA TYR A 59 -19.91 -0.08 -13.99
C TYR A 59 -19.22 -0.72 -12.80
N LEU A 60 -18.10 -0.13 -12.41
CA LEU A 60 -17.35 -0.43 -11.18
C LEU A 60 -17.37 0.80 -10.27
N VAL A 61 -17.91 0.67 -9.05
CA VAL A 61 -17.61 1.65 -7.98
C VAL A 61 -16.17 1.44 -7.59
N ILE A 62 -15.35 2.47 -7.62
CA ILE A 62 -13.91 2.39 -7.37
C ILE A 62 -13.55 2.66 -5.91
N GLY A 63 -12.25 2.65 -5.60
CA GLY A 63 -11.70 2.91 -4.25
C GLY A 63 -11.49 1.65 -3.44
N HIS A 64 -10.29 1.48 -2.93
CA HIS A 64 -9.86 0.28 -2.18
C HIS A 64 -9.10 0.63 -0.88
N GLU A 65 -8.69 1.87 -0.68
CA GLU A 65 -8.07 2.36 0.55
C GLU A 65 -9.14 3.09 1.37
N SER A 66 -9.66 2.51 2.45
CA SER A 66 -10.87 3.08 3.06
C SER A 66 -10.88 3.06 4.59
N LEU A 67 -11.73 3.91 5.15
CA LEU A 67 -12.14 3.91 6.56
C LEU A 67 -13.65 4.07 6.62
N GLY A 68 -14.33 3.27 7.42
CA GLY A 68 -15.75 3.38 7.71
C GLY A 68 -16.08 3.24 9.18
N GLU A 69 -17.29 3.68 9.56
CA GLU A 69 -17.90 3.45 10.88
C GLU A 69 -18.96 2.36 10.75
N VAL A 70 -18.95 1.40 11.68
CA VAL A 70 -19.97 0.33 11.76
C VAL A 70 -21.29 0.94 12.17
N VAL A 71 -22.33 0.83 11.31
CA VAL A 71 -23.67 1.35 11.57
C VAL A 71 -24.72 0.26 11.79
N GLU A 72 -24.48 -0.95 11.28
CA GLU A 72 -25.37 -2.09 11.44
C GLU A 72 -24.57 -3.39 11.43
N VAL A 73 -25.01 -4.40 12.15
CA VAL A 73 -24.34 -5.71 12.24
C VAL A 73 -25.35 -6.85 12.21
N GLY A 74 -24.97 -7.95 11.55
CA GLY A 74 -25.72 -9.21 11.57
C GLY A 74 -25.70 -9.88 12.96
N SER A 75 -26.61 -10.81 13.17
CA SER A 75 -26.86 -11.43 14.49
C SER A 75 -25.68 -12.25 15.05
N ASN A 76 -24.76 -12.69 14.21
CA ASN A 76 -23.60 -13.51 14.60
C ASN A 76 -22.28 -12.73 14.58
N VAL A 77 -22.31 -11.43 14.30
CA VAL A 77 -21.12 -10.58 14.34
C VAL A 77 -20.59 -10.47 15.75
N THR A 78 -19.29 -10.70 15.92
CA THR A 78 -18.61 -10.73 17.22
C THR A 78 -17.36 -9.88 17.28
N ARG A 79 -16.76 -9.57 16.13
CA ARG A 79 -15.46 -8.89 16.01
C ARG A 79 -15.56 -7.38 16.09
N VAL A 80 -16.68 -6.81 15.69
CA VAL A 80 -16.95 -5.37 15.68
C VAL A 80 -18.36 -5.11 16.21
N LYS A 81 -18.63 -3.88 16.63
CA LYS A 81 -19.95 -3.42 17.09
C LYS A 81 -20.27 -2.06 16.48
N ILE A 82 -21.55 -1.68 16.53
CA ILE A 82 -22.02 -0.36 16.08
C ILE A 82 -21.22 0.75 16.76
N GLY A 83 -20.75 1.69 15.97
CA GLY A 83 -19.91 2.82 16.35
C GLY A 83 -18.41 2.52 16.34
N ASP A 84 -17.96 1.30 16.06
CA ASP A 84 -16.55 1.02 15.86
C ASP A 84 -16.07 1.56 14.51
N LEU A 85 -14.80 1.95 14.44
CA LEU A 85 -14.12 2.28 13.19
C LEU A 85 -13.48 1.02 12.61
N ALA A 86 -13.62 0.81 11.30
CA ALA A 86 -13.05 -0.35 10.63
C ALA A 86 -12.44 0.00 9.26
N VAL A 87 -11.36 -0.69 8.92
CA VAL A 87 -10.77 -0.73 7.58
C VAL A 87 -11.01 -2.12 7.00
N PRO A 88 -11.83 -2.24 5.94
CA PRO A 88 -12.03 -3.51 5.25
C PRO A 88 -10.81 -3.94 4.46
N MET A 89 -10.57 -5.24 4.40
CA MET A 89 -9.58 -5.82 3.48
C MET A 89 -10.03 -5.64 2.02
N VAL A 90 -9.09 -5.69 1.10
CA VAL A 90 -9.36 -5.45 -0.34
C VAL A 90 -9.72 -6.72 -1.09
N ARG A 91 -8.90 -7.78 -0.96
CA ARG A 91 -9.05 -9.03 -1.73
C ARG A 91 -9.91 -10.06 -1.02
N ARG A 92 -10.81 -10.69 -1.78
CA ARG A 92 -11.62 -11.84 -1.37
C ARG A 92 -11.02 -13.13 -1.94
N PRO A 93 -11.11 -14.27 -1.24
CA PRO A 93 -10.57 -15.51 -1.72
C PRO A 93 -11.31 -16.01 -2.98
N CYS A 94 -10.62 -16.77 -3.81
CA CYS A 94 -11.27 -17.47 -4.91
C CYS A 94 -12.14 -18.64 -4.38
N PRO A 95 -13.16 -19.10 -5.15
CA PRO A 95 -14.07 -20.15 -4.72
C PRO A 95 -13.47 -21.57 -4.84
N HIS A 96 -12.21 -21.71 -5.28
CA HIS A 96 -11.62 -23.02 -5.58
C HIS A 96 -11.08 -23.70 -4.34
N GLU A 97 -11.61 -24.87 -4.01
CA GLU A 97 -11.13 -25.70 -2.88
C GLU A 97 -9.67 -26.14 -3.05
N SER A 98 -9.18 -26.24 -4.29
CA SER A 98 -7.79 -26.57 -4.60
C SER A 98 -6.80 -25.44 -4.29
N CYS A 99 -7.27 -24.21 -4.11
CA CYS A 99 -6.40 -23.07 -3.82
C CYS A 99 -5.98 -23.07 -2.34
N LEU A 100 -4.85 -23.69 -2.03
CA LEU A 100 -4.32 -23.78 -0.67
C LEU A 100 -4.10 -22.40 -0.03
N ALA A 101 -3.65 -21.41 -0.81
CA ALA A 101 -3.46 -20.05 -0.32
C ALA A 101 -4.78 -19.45 0.21
N CYS A 102 -5.83 -19.47 -0.60
CA CYS A 102 -7.14 -18.93 -0.20
C CYS A 102 -7.75 -19.69 0.99
N ARG A 103 -7.65 -21.01 0.99
CA ARG A 103 -8.12 -21.85 2.12
C ARG A 103 -7.40 -21.59 3.45
N SER A 104 -6.16 -21.10 3.37
CA SER A 104 -5.34 -20.76 4.54
C SER A 104 -5.45 -19.27 4.94
N GLY A 105 -6.45 -18.53 4.43
CA GLY A 105 -6.60 -17.10 4.69
C GLY A 105 -5.51 -16.22 4.04
N ARG A 106 -4.78 -16.79 3.07
CA ARG A 106 -3.70 -16.11 2.34
C ARG A 106 -4.13 -15.85 0.89
N GLN A 107 -5.31 -15.23 0.72
CA GLN A 107 -5.85 -14.83 -0.58
C GLN A 107 -4.90 -13.84 -1.32
N ASP A 108 -4.02 -13.17 -0.59
CA ASP A 108 -2.94 -12.35 -1.12
C ASP A 108 -1.92 -13.14 -1.97
N PHE A 109 -1.88 -14.47 -1.83
CA PHE A 109 -1.10 -15.41 -2.65
C PHE A 109 -1.96 -16.31 -3.53
N CYS A 110 -3.20 -15.92 -3.84
CA CYS A 110 -4.06 -16.70 -4.72
C CYS A 110 -3.38 -16.98 -6.06
N TYR A 111 -3.23 -18.27 -6.42
CA TYR A 111 -2.58 -18.69 -7.67
C TYR A 111 -3.55 -19.05 -8.80
N THR A 112 -4.86 -19.12 -8.52
CA THR A 112 -5.87 -19.38 -9.57
C THR A 112 -6.22 -18.13 -10.36
N GLY A 113 -6.07 -16.95 -9.74
CA GLY A 113 -6.45 -15.68 -10.34
C GLY A 113 -7.93 -15.32 -10.21
N ASP A 114 -8.79 -16.21 -9.72
CA ASP A 114 -10.26 -16.02 -9.64
C ASP A 114 -10.71 -15.34 -8.33
N PHE A 115 -9.80 -14.63 -7.68
CA PHE A 115 -10.12 -13.74 -6.56
C PHE A 115 -10.86 -12.49 -7.04
N THR A 116 -11.64 -11.87 -6.14
CA THR A 116 -12.18 -10.53 -6.36
C THR A 116 -11.46 -9.50 -5.51
N GLU A 117 -11.54 -8.21 -5.91
CA GLU A 117 -10.95 -7.10 -5.18
C GLU A 117 -11.90 -5.91 -5.18
N ARG A 118 -12.21 -5.41 -4.00
CA ARG A 118 -13.05 -4.23 -3.80
C ARG A 118 -12.49 -3.04 -4.57
N GLY A 119 -13.32 -2.47 -5.44
CA GLY A 119 -12.98 -1.28 -6.23
C GLY A 119 -12.01 -1.51 -7.39
N ILE A 120 -11.61 -2.78 -7.63
CA ILE A 120 -10.61 -3.12 -8.64
C ILE A 120 -11.12 -4.24 -9.56
N LYS A 121 -11.50 -5.38 -8.99
CA LYS A 121 -11.79 -6.57 -9.78
C LYS A 121 -13.04 -7.28 -9.32
N MET A 122 -14.08 -7.25 -10.18
CA MET A 122 -15.33 -7.99 -10.04
C MET A 122 -16.08 -7.76 -8.72
N GLU A 123 -15.78 -6.65 -8.02
CA GLU A 123 -16.44 -6.27 -6.78
C GLU A 123 -16.43 -4.74 -6.62
N HIS A 124 -17.58 -4.14 -6.28
CA HIS A 124 -17.69 -2.71 -6.06
C HIS A 124 -16.84 -2.27 -4.86
N GLY A 125 -16.22 -1.09 -5.00
CA GLY A 125 -15.32 -0.52 -4.01
C GLY A 125 -15.99 0.36 -2.96
N PHE A 126 -15.17 1.21 -2.37
CA PHE A 126 -15.51 1.97 -1.17
C PHE A 126 -15.85 3.45 -1.44
N MET A 127 -15.71 3.96 -2.68
CA MET A 127 -16.12 5.35 -2.99
C MET A 127 -17.63 5.48 -3.10
N THR A 128 -18.33 5.16 -2.01
CA THR A 128 -19.79 5.17 -1.84
C THR A 128 -20.13 5.44 -0.37
N GLU A 129 -21.40 5.83 -0.09
CA GLU A 129 -21.81 6.18 1.27
C GLU A 129 -21.86 4.96 2.22
N PHE A 130 -22.34 3.81 1.72
CA PHE A 130 -22.45 2.59 2.54
C PHE A 130 -21.89 1.37 1.82
N VAL A 131 -21.33 0.45 2.60
CA VAL A 131 -20.83 -0.84 2.15
C VAL A 131 -21.25 -1.92 3.15
N VAL A 132 -21.61 -3.10 2.65
CA VAL A 132 -21.81 -4.30 3.45
C VAL A 132 -20.75 -5.33 3.10
N ASP A 133 -20.21 -6.00 4.12
CA ASP A 133 -19.22 -7.06 3.96
C ASP A 133 -19.19 -7.97 5.18
N ASP A 134 -18.66 -9.18 5.05
CA ASP A 134 -18.52 -10.12 6.16
C ASP A 134 -17.49 -9.61 7.20
N GLU A 135 -17.77 -9.83 8.49
CA GLU A 135 -16.90 -9.41 9.61
C GLU A 135 -15.47 -9.97 9.52
N GLN A 136 -15.27 -11.09 8.82
CA GLN A 136 -13.96 -11.67 8.61
C GLN A 136 -13.01 -10.75 7.80
N TYR A 137 -13.54 -9.77 7.10
CA TYR A 137 -12.74 -8.80 6.34
C TYR A 137 -12.57 -7.46 7.06
N MET A 138 -13.18 -7.27 8.22
CA MET A 138 -13.08 -6.05 9.02
C MET A 138 -11.83 -6.07 9.90
N ASN A 139 -11.09 -4.96 9.89
CA ASN A 139 -9.99 -4.70 10.81
C ASN A 139 -10.36 -3.51 11.69
N LEU A 140 -10.46 -3.75 13.00
CA LEU A 140 -10.84 -2.73 13.98
C LEU A 140 -9.76 -1.67 14.10
N VAL A 141 -10.16 -0.40 14.02
CA VAL A 141 -9.27 0.75 14.12
C VAL A 141 -9.49 1.51 15.41
N PRO A 142 -8.45 1.79 16.20
CA PRO A 142 -8.54 2.68 17.36
C PRO A 142 -8.99 4.09 16.96
N ARG A 143 -9.88 4.69 17.78
CA ARG A 143 -10.48 6.02 17.47
C ARG A 143 -9.47 7.14 17.30
N GLU A 144 -8.33 7.06 17.98
CA GLU A 144 -7.24 8.03 17.85
C GLU A 144 -6.59 8.07 16.48
N LEU A 145 -6.78 7.01 15.67
CA LEU A 145 -6.28 6.92 14.29
C LEU A 145 -7.28 7.44 13.25
N ARG A 146 -8.50 7.86 13.64
CA ARG A 146 -9.58 8.23 12.71
C ARG A 146 -9.10 9.10 11.54
N ASP A 147 -8.28 10.11 11.82
CA ASP A 147 -7.85 11.10 10.82
C ASP A 147 -6.84 10.55 9.81
N ILE A 148 -6.20 9.41 10.11
CA ILE A 148 -5.13 8.82 9.31
C ILE A 148 -5.36 7.35 8.96
N ALA A 149 -6.42 6.72 9.45
CA ALA A 149 -6.66 5.29 9.28
C ALA A 149 -6.82 4.85 7.83
N VAL A 150 -7.18 5.75 6.93
CA VAL A 150 -7.18 5.52 5.47
C VAL A 150 -5.78 5.16 4.93
N LEU A 151 -4.72 5.45 5.67
CA LEU A 151 -3.34 5.06 5.35
C LEU A 151 -3.03 3.58 5.69
N THR A 152 -3.95 2.88 6.36
CA THR A 152 -3.75 1.46 6.74
C THR A 152 -3.51 0.60 5.51
N GLU A 153 -4.38 0.68 4.50
CA GLU A 153 -4.27 -0.15 3.30
C GLU A 153 -2.91 0.03 2.60
N PRO A 154 -2.47 1.25 2.21
CA PRO A 154 -1.18 1.42 1.56
C PRO A 154 0.02 1.05 2.46
N LEU A 155 -0.10 1.14 3.79
CA LEU A 155 0.93 0.68 4.72
C LEU A 155 1.03 -0.86 4.73
N THR A 156 -0.07 -1.59 4.51
CA THR A 156 -0.04 -3.07 4.47
C THR A 156 0.94 -3.62 3.45
N ILE A 157 1.22 -2.89 2.37
CA ILE A 157 2.17 -3.28 1.34
C ILE A 157 3.60 -3.32 1.92
N ALA A 158 3.95 -2.34 2.73
CA ALA A 158 5.23 -2.31 3.44
C ALA A 158 5.28 -3.41 4.51
N GLU A 159 4.25 -3.53 5.35
CA GLU A 159 4.18 -4.55 6.41
C GLU A 159 4.37 -5.97 5.88
N LYS A 160 3.66 -6.30 4.80
CA LYS A 160 3.84 -7.58 4.13
C LYS A 160 5.26 -7.75 3.58
N GLY A 161 5.80 -6.71 2.94
CA GLY A 161 7.16 -6.71 2.42
C GLY A 161 8.19 -6.96 3.52
N LEU A 162 8.10 -6.23 4.64
CA LEU A 162 9.02 -6.35 5.78
C LEU A 162 8.88 -7.71 6.47
N THR A 163 7.67 -8.21 6.66
CA THR A 163 7.45 -9.56 7.19
C THR A 163 8.14 -10.63 6.33
N GLN A 164 7.99 -10.54 5.00
CA GLN A 164 8.66 -11.46 4.07
C GLN A 164 10.18 -11.28 4.07
N LEU A 165 10.68 -10.05 4.22
CA LEU A 165 12.11 -9.76 4.35
C LEU A 165 12.73 -10.58 5.48
N TRP A 166 12.15 -10.49 6.68
CA TRP A 166 12.65 -11.23 7.83
C TRP A 166 12.57 -12.75 7.63
N GLN A 167 11.48 -13.24 7.02
CA GLN A 167 11.31 -14.66 6.71
C GLN A 167 12.38 -15.18 5.74
N VAL A 168 12.66 -14.48 4.65
CA VAL A 168 13.64 -14.92 3.66
C VAL A 168 15.07 -14.77 4.18
N GLN A 169 15.33 -13.81 5.06
CA GLN A 169 16.66 -13.59 5.64
C GLN A 169 16.98 -14.54 6.81
N MET A 170 16.03 -15.34 7.30
CA MET A 170 16.34 -16.46 8.22
C MET A 170 17.29 -17.52 7.61
N ARG A 171 17.57 -17.47 6.32
CA ARG A 171 18.55 -18.31 5.62
C ARG A 171 20.01 -18.07 6.06
N LEU A 172 20.30 -16.98 6.74
CA LEU A 172 21.64 -16.59 7.21
C LEU A 172 21.54 -15.86 8.56
N PRO A 173 22.64 -15.72 9.31
CA PRO A 173 22.66 -14.93 10.54
C PRO A 173 22.63 -13.42 10.21
N TRP A 174 21.45 -12.90 9.86
CA TRP A 174 21.24 -11.53 9.42
C TRP A 174 20.81 -10.59 10.54
N ALA A 175 20.21 -11.12 11.61
CA ALA A 175 19.82 -10.29 12.74
C ALA A 175 21.03 -9.57 13.36
N CYS A 176 20.87 -8.28 13.65
CA CYS A 176 21.89 -7.51 14.36
C CYS A 176 22.18 -8.09 15.75
N PRO A 177 23.41 -7.94 16.29
CA PRO A 177 23.70 -8.34 17.66
C PRO A 177 22.71 -7.69 18.64
N LEU A 178 22.28 -8.46 19.65
CA LEU A 178 21.36 -7.93 20.66
C LEU A 178 22.08 -6.89 21.53
N GLU A 179 21.66 -5.64 21.41
CA GLU A 179 22.15 -4.52 22.25
C GLU A 179 20.96 -3.87 22.97
N PRO A 180 21.08 -3.60 24.29
CA PRO A 180 20.02 -2.95 25.04
C PRO A 180 19.60 -1.60 24.43
N GLY A 181 18.30 -1.45 24.13
CA GLY A 181 17.74 -0.22 23.56
C GLY A 181 17.94 -0.03 22.07
N LYS A 182 18.57 -0.97 21.38
CA LYS A 182 18.67 -0.95 19.91
C LYS A 182 17.54 -1.77 19.28
N PRO A 183 16.92 -1.28 18.19
CA PRO A 183 15.95 -2.04 17.41
C PRO A 183 16.62 -3.19 16.63
N ALA A 184 15.83 -4.11 16.06
CA ALA A 184 16.32 -5.35 15.46
C ALA A 184 17.25 -5.15 14.25
N ALA A 185 17.06 -4.08 13.49
CA ALA A 185 17.78 -3.84 12.23
C ALA A 185 18.82 -2.70 12.30
N TYR A 186 19.25 -2.28 13.49
CA TYR A 186 20.11 -1.09 13.67
C TYR A 186 21.46 -1.13 12.94
N CYS A 187 21.91 -2.28 12.49
CA CYS A 187 23.15 -2.45 11.75
C CYS A 187 22.96 -2.55 10.23
N HIS A 188 21.70 -2.46 9.74
CA HIS A 188 21.37 -2.59 8.33
C HIS A 188 21.03 -1.25 7.70
N ARG A 189 21.26 -1.17 6.38
CA ARG A 189 21.01 0.00 5.55
C ARG A 189 20.00 -0.30 4.47
N SER A 190 19.01 0.57 4.36
CA SER A 190 17.95 0.42 3.37
C SER A 190 17.86 1.63 2.43
N VAL A 191 17.48 1.35 1.19
CA VAL A 191 17.12 2.36 0.21
C VAL A 191 15.64 2.18 -0.13
N VAL A 192 14.86 3.23 0.08
CA VAL A 192 13.48 3.32 -0.40
C VAL A 192 13.51 4.06 -1.74
N LEU A 193 13.06 3.39 -2.81
CA LEU A 193 12.97 3.99 -4.12
C LEU A 193 11.57 4.58 -4.31
N GLY A 194 11.47 5.91 -4.23
CA GLY A 194 10.24 6.67 -4.36
C GLY A 194 9.73 7.31 -3.06
N ALA A 195 9.34 8.57 -3.14
CA ALA A 195 8.72 9.36 -2.06
C ALA A 195 7.21 9.57 -2.30
N GLY A 196 6.52 8.54 -2.79
CA GLY A 196 5.06 8.43 -2.81
C GLY A 196 4.51 7.89 -1.49
N PRO A 197 3.16 7.72 -1.37
CA PRO A 197 2.55 7.25 -0.12
C PRO A 197 3.13 5.93 0.37
N VAL A 198 3.20 4.92 -0.50
CA VAL A 198 3.72 3.57 -0.17
C VAL A 198 5.21 3.63 0.21
N GLY A 199 6.02 4.42 -0.52
CA GLY A 199 7.44 4.58 -0.21
C GLY A 199 7.68 5.27 1.13
N LEU A 200 6.94 6.35 1.43
CA LEU A 200 7.07 7.09 2.68
C LEU A 200 6.58 6.28 3.89
N LEU A 201 5.48 5.54 3.75
CA LEU A 201 5.01 4.61 4.79
C LEU A 201 6.02 3.47 5.00
N GLY A 202 6.58 2.92 3.92
CA GLY A 202 7.67 1.93 4.01
C GLY A 202 8.92 2.49 4.69
N ALA A 203 9.30 3.75 4.40
CA ALA A 203 10.40 4.42 5.09
C ALA A 203 10.14 4.57 6.60
N MET A 204 8.91 4.92 7.00
CA MET A 204 8.52 4.98 8.42
C MET A 204 8.65 3.60 9.10
N GLY A 205 8.17 2.52 8.45
CA GLY A 205 8.33 1.15 8.94
C GLY A 205 9.80 0.77 9.11
N LEU A 206 10.63 1.01 8.11
CA LEU A 206 12.06 0.71 8.13
C LEU A 206 12.80 1.47 9.22
N VAL A 207 12.56 2.77 9.37
CA VAL A 207 13.13 3.56 10.45
C VAL A 207 12.64 3.06 11.82
N ASN A 208 11.35 2.64 11.91
CA ASN A 208 10.80 2.08 13.15
C ASN A 208 11.48 0.76 13.55
N GLU A 209 11.81 -0.10 12.58
CA GLU A 209 12.58 -1.33 12.79
C GLU A 209 14.07 -1.09 13.04
N GLY A 210 14.57 0.13 12.77
CA GLY A 210 15.92 0.57 13.07
C GLY A 210 16.90 0.62 11.91
N PHE A 211 16.46 0.40 10.68
CA PHE A 211 17.32 0.57 9.51
C PHE A 211 17.83 2.00 9.39
N GLU A 212 19.11 2.15 9.03
CA GLU A 212 19.60 3.41 8.47
C GLU A 212 18.98 3.55 7.06
N THR A 213 17.96 4.43 6.95
CA THR A 213 17.08 4.48 5.78
C THR A 213 17.37 5.69 4.90
N PHE A 214 17.55 5.46 3.61
CA PHE A 214 17.73 6.47 2.58
C PHE A 214 16.53 6.45 1.63
N VAL A 215 15.89 7.59 1.39
CA VAL A 215 14.78 7.72 0.44
C VAL A 215 15.27 8.43 -0.82
N TYR A 216 15.30 7.71 -1.93
CA TYR A 216 15.72 8.24 -3.23
C TYR A 216 14.50 8.61 -4.08
N SER A 217 14.40 9.85 -4.52
CA SER A 217 13.29 10.35 -5.33
C SER A 217 13.72 11.44 -6.31
N GLN A 218 12.95 11.62 -7.38
CA GLN A 218 13.24 12.61 -8.44
C GLN A 218 12.89 14.06 -8.06
N GLU A 219 12.23 14.28 -6.92
CA GLU A 219 11.90 15.63 -6.47
C GLU A 219 13.14 16.33 -5.90
N PRO A 220 13.20 17.67 -6.03
CA PRO A 220 14.35 18.42 -5.52
C PRO A 220 14.37 18.46 -3.99
N LYS A 221 15.56 18.69 -3.44
CA LYS A 221 15.80 19.09 -2.04
C LYS A 221 16.33 20.53 -2.04
N PRO A 222 15.81 21.43 -1.16
CA PRO A 222 14.76 21.20 -0.15
C PRO A 222 13.35 21.15 -0.74
N GLY A 223 12.42 20.52 -0.02
CA GLY A 223 11.02 20.43 -0.39
C GLY A 223 10.17 19.66 0.62
N PRO A 224 8.84 19.69 0.52
CA PRO A 224 7.96 19.09 1.53
C PRO A 224 8.23 17.60 1.79
N LYS A 225 8.61 16.85 0.74
CA LYS A 225 8.91 15.42 0.89
C LYS A 225 10.28 15.17 1.53
N SER A 226 11.29 15.98 1.20
CA SER A 226 12.59 15.89 1.87
C SER A 226 12.48 16.25 3.36
N ASP A 227 11.73 17.29 3.68
CA ASP A 227 11.51 17.73 5.05
C ASP A 227 10.79 16.66 5.88
N LEU A 228 9.77 15.99 5.27
CA LEU A 228 9.07 14.88 5.89
C LEU A 228 10.01 13.70 6.15
N VAL A 229 10.79 13.28 5.15
CA VAL A 229 11.76 12.18 5.26
C VAL A 229 12.79 12.45 6.37
N GLU A 230 13.31 13.66 6.43
CA GLU A 230 14.28 14.03 7.47
C GLU A 230 13.65 14.11 8.86
N SER A 231 12.38 14.52 8.95
CA SER A 231 11.65 14.59 10.21
C SER A 231 11.39 13.25 10.88
N ILE A 232 11.40 12.15 10.11
CA ILE A 232 11.28 10.79 10.64
C ILE A 232 12.63 10.14 10.94
N GLY A 233 13.75 10.82 10.68
CA GLY A 233 15.10 10.30 10.90
C GLY A 233 15.70 9.53 9.72
N ALA A 234 15.08 9.57 8.55
CA ALA A 234 15.65 9.02 7.31
C ALA A 234 16.45 10.11 6.55
N THR A 235 17.28 9.69 5.62
CA THR A 235 18.06 10.59 4.75
C THR A 235 17.39 10.72 3.38
N TYR A 236 17.04 11.94 2.98
CA TYR A 236 16.52 12.19 1.63
C TYR A 236 17.63 12.40 0.63
N VAL A 237 17.57 11.70 -0.51
CA VAL A 237 18.53 11.84 -1.62
C VAL A 237 17.77 12.17 -2.90
N SER A 238 18.07 13.35 -3.49
CA SER A 238 17.45 13.79 -4.73
C SER A 238 18.13 13.14 -5.95
N GLY A 239 17.37 12.41 -6.75
CA GLY A 239 17.83 11.85 -8.01
C GLY A 239 18.10 12.89 -9.11
N LYS A 240 17.80 14.18 -8.88
CA LYS A 240 18.20 15.28 -9.77
C LYS A 240 19.67 15.64 -9.61
N ASP A 241 20.20 15.49 -8.40
CA ASP A 241 21.53 15.95 -8.03
C ASP A 241 22.49 14.81 -7.71
N THR A 242 21.97 13.59 -7.51
CA THR A 242 22.74 12.43 -7.07
C THR A 242 22.46 11.24 -7.98
N SER A 243 23.49 10.66 -8.61
CA SER A 243 23.35 9.43 -9.38
C SER A 243 23.16 8.20 -8.47
N LEU A 244 22.75 7.06 -9.04
CA LEU A 244 22.61 5.81 -8.29
C LEU A 244 23.95 5.30 -7.75
N GLU A 245 25.05 5.48 -8.48
CA GLU A 245 26.40 5.11 -8.04
C GLU A 245 26.85 5.98 -6.85
N GLN A 246 26.52 7.27 -6.88
CA GLN A 246 26.79 8.17 -5.75
C GLN A 246 25.94 7.80 -4.55
N LEU A 247 24.66 7.43 -4.75
CA LEU A 247 23.80 6.88 -3.70
C LEU A 247 24.40 5.61 -3.10
N ALA A 248 24.81 4.65 -3.92
CA ALA A 248 25.42 3.41 -3.46
C ALA A 248 26.72 3.66 -2.69
N SER A 249 27.54 4.63 -3.14
CA SER A 249 28.76 5.04 -2.44
C SER A 249 28.45 5.68 -1.07
N LEU A 250 27.37 6.45 -0.97
CA LEU A 250 26.91 7.06 0.28
C LEU A 250 26.40 6.01 1.27
N VAL A 251 25.58 5.07 0.78
CA VAL A 251 24.96 4.02 1.61
C VAL A 251 25.98 2.96 2.02
N GLY A 252 26.90 2.59 1.12
CA GLY A 252 27.82 1.48 1.29
C GLY A 252 27.14 0.14 0.93
N ASN A 253 27.14 -0.85 1.83
CA ASN A 253 26.39 -2.09 1.56
C ASN A 253 24.89 -1.80 1.65
N ILE A 254 24.18 -1.94 0.54
CA ILE A 254 22.72 -1.80 0.52
C ILE A 254 22.12 -3.15 0.92
N ASP A 255 21.67 -3.28 2.17
CA ASP A 255 21.09 -4.51 2.69
C ASP A 255 19.65 -4.74 2.21
N LEU A 256 18.94 -3.66 1.93
CA LEU A 256 17.55 -3.69 1.44
C LEU A 256 17.28 -2.56 0.45
N VAL A 257 16.63 -2.91 -0.65
CA VAL A 257 15.90 -1.94 -1.49
C VAL A 257 14.41 -2.22 -1.39
N TYR A 258 13.65 -1.21 -0.99
CA TYR A 258 12.19 -1.21 -1.02
C TYR A 258 11.72 -0.33 -2.18
N GLU A 259 11.32 -0.96 -3.28
CA GLU A 259 10.91 -0.30 -4.52
C GLU A 259 9.41 0.00 -4.49
N ALA A 260 9.03 1.28 -4.61
CA ALA A 260 7.65 1.77 -4.53
C ALA A 260 7.29 2.79 -5.63
N THR A 261 7.93 2.67 -6.81
CA THR A 261 7.71 3.59 -7.93
C THR A 261 7.09 2.93 -9.17
N GLY A 262 7.36 1.65 -9.40
CA GLY A 262 7.10 0.98 -10.67
C GLY A 262 7.96 1.50 -11.84
N ALA A 263 9.03 2.22 -11.56
CA ALA A 263 9.94 2.78 -12.58
C ALA A 263 11.03 1.76 -12.94
N SER A 264 10.74 0.84 -13.86
CA SER A 264 11.60 -0.30 -14.18
C SER A 264 13.06 0.09 -14.49
N SER A 265 13.32 1.15 -15.25
CA SER A 265 14.69 1.53 -15.61
C SER A 265 15.57 1.83 -14.38
N VAL A 266 15.09 2.70 -13.48
CA VAL A 266 15.86 3.06 -12.27
C VAL A 266 15.89 1.90 -11.26
N SER A 267 14.85 1.08 -11.21
CA SER A 267 14.79 -0.08 -10.30
C SER A 267 15.84 -1.12 -10.66
N PHE A 268 15.98 -1.47 -11.93
CA PHE A 268 16.99 -2.44 -12.38
C PHE A 268 18.40 -1.90 -12.29
N GLN A 269 18.64 -0.61 -12.55
CA GLN A 269 19.94 0.02 -12.32
C GLN A 269 20.33 -0.03 -10.82
N LEU A 270 19.39 0.25 -9.92
CA LEU A 270 19.67 0.14 -8.49
C LEU A 270 19.88 -1.31 -8.05
N MET A 271 19.23 -2.28 -8.70
CA MET A 271 19.44 -3.71 -8.42
C MET A 271 20.88 -4.17 -8.71
N GLU A 272 21.54 -3.60 -9.72
CA GLU A 272 22.97 -3.87 -10.00
C GLU A 272 23.88 -3.43 -8.83
N LEU A 273 23.45 -2.43 -8.07
CA LEU A 273 24.19 -1.83 -6.95
C LEU A 273 23.83 -2.46 -5.59
N LEU A 274 22.88 -3.40 -5.55
CA LEU A 274 22.48 -4.10 -4.33
C LEU A 274 23.69 -4.76 -3.65
N GLY A 275 23.75 -4.64 -2.33
CA GLY A 275 24.86 -5.13 -1.52
C GLY A 275 24.92 -6.65 -1.39
N THR A 276 25.98 -7.13 -0.72
CA THR A 276 26.12 -8.55 -0.38
C THR A 276 25.06 -8.96 0.64
N ASN A 277 24.41 -10.11 0.41
CA ASN A 277 23.27 -10.62 1.16
C ASN A 277 22.02 -9.72 1.09
N GLY A 278 22.03 -8.73 0.19
CA GLY A 278 20.95 -7.76 0.05
C GLY A 278 19.67 -8.36 -0.49
N VAL A 279 18.57 -7.71 -0.17
CA VAL A 279 17.22 -8.05 -0.64
C VAL A 279 16.63 -6.90 -1.44
N PHE A 280 16.06 -7.20 -2.59
CA PHE A 280 15.32 -6.24 -3.41
C PHE A 280 13.83 -6.60 -3.43
N ILE A 281 12.97 -5.71 -2.93
CA ILE A 281 11.52 -5.90 -2.87
C ILE A 281 10.86 -5.00 -3.91
N PHE A 282 10.17 -5.59 -4.88
CA PHE A 282 9.33 -4.86 -5.82
C PHE A 282 7.90 -4.76 -5.28
N THR A 283 7.38 -3.55 -5.14
CA THR A 283 5.97 -3.29 -4.81
C THR A 283 5.28 -2.38 -5.83
N GLY A 284 6.04 -1.60 -6.58
CA GLY A 284 5.53 -0.75 -7.65
C GLY A 284 5.14 -1.55 -8.88
N VAL A 285 3.92 -1.34 -9.39
CA VAL A 285 3.46 -1.94 -10.65
C VAL A 285 3.82 -1.00 -11.80
N PRO A 286 4.62 -1.45 -12.80
CA PRO A 286 4.98 -0.60 -13.93
C PRO A 286 3.77 -0.28 -14.82
N GLY A 287 3.41 0.99 -14.94
CA GLY A 287 2.37 1.44 -15.87
C GLY A 287 2.86 1.49 -17.33
N ARG A 288 4.18 1.59 -17.54
CA ARG A 288 4.75 1.69 -18.89
C ARG A 288 5.00 0.31 -19.49
N LYS A 289 4.54 0.12 -20.70
CA LYS A 289 4.70 -1.15 -21.48
C LYS A 289 5.80 -1.04 -22.55
N ALA A 290 6.98 -0.57 -22.18
CA ALA A 290 8.12 -0.47 -23.09
C ALA A 290 9.29 -1.31 -22.56
N PRO A 291 9.94 -2.13 -23.41
CA PRO A 291 11.12 -2.89 -23.00
C PRO A 291 12.27 -1.95 -22.64
N ILE A 292 13.13 -2.42 -21.73
CA ILE A 292 14.40 -1.79 -21.35
C ILE A 292 15.54 -2.75 -21.65
N GLU A 293 16.73 -2.20 -21.94
CA GLU A 293 17.95 -3.00 -22.06
C GLU A 293 18.58 -3.19 -20.67
N LEU A 294 19.06 -4.40 -20.40
CA LEU A 294 19.65 -4.80 -19.11
C LEU A 294 20.92 -5.60 -19.34
N ASP A 295 21.93 -5.41 -18.50
CA ASP A 295 23.07 -6.31 -18.38
C ASP A 295 22.65 -7.53 -17.52
N ALA A 296 22.04 -8.52 -18.18
CA ALA A 296 21.53 -9.72 -17.51
C ALA A 296 22.67 -10.56 -16.92
N ASP A 297 23.84 -10.61 -17.54
CA ASP A 297 24.99 -11.34 -17.04
C ASP A 297 25.52 -10.72 -15.74
N LEU A 298 25.58 -9.40 -15.66
CA LEU A 298 25.97 -8.69 -14.44
C LEU A 298 24.97 -8.95 -13.31
N ILE A 299 23.66 -8.84 -13.60
CA ILE A 299 22.60 -9.10 -12.61
C ILE A 299 22.69 -10.52 -12.09
N MET A 300 22.74 -11.54 -12.97
CA MET A 300 22.85 -12.95 -12.57
C MET A 300 24.13 -13.21 -11.76
N ARG A 301 25.26 -12.66 -12.20
CA ARG A 301 26.52 -12.78 -11.47
C ARG A 301 26.44 -12.21 -10.05
N ASN A 302 25.82 -11.03 -9.89
CA ASN A 302 25.63 -10.41 -8.59
C ASN A 302 24.71 -11.23 -7.70
N LEU A 303 23.55 -11.69 -8.21
CA LEU A 303 22.62 -12.56 -7.48
C LEU A 303 23.33 -13.77 -6.88
N VAL A 304 24.18 -14.45 -7.68
CA VAL A 304 24.89 -15.65 -7.25
C VAL A 304 26.04 -15.30 -6.30
N LEU A 305 26.96 -14.42 -6.70
CA LEU A 305 28.20 -14.16 -5.95
C LEU A 305 27.98 -13.35 -4.68
N LYS A 306 26.93 -12.56 -4.61
CA LYS A 306 26.57 -11.75 -3.45
C LYS A 306 25.44 -12.35 -2.61
N ASN A 307 24.95 -13.56 -2.93
CA ASN A 307 23.82 -14.22 -2.25
C ASN A 307 22.59 -13.30 -2.10
N GLN A 308 22.23 -12.59 -3.17
CA GLN A 308 21.12 -11.64 -3.17
C GLN A 308 19.78 -12.35 -3.34
N ILE A 309 18.69 -11.70 -2.88
CA ILE A 309 17.31 -12.12 -3.11
C ILE A 309 16.56 -10.99 -3.79
N VAL A 310 15.70 -11.35 -4.74
CA VAL A 310 14.78 -10.46 -5.41
C VAL A 310 13.39 -11.07 -5.38
N TYR A 311 12.39 -10.32 -4.92
CA TYR A 311 11.00 -10.77 -4.98
C TYR A 311 10.03 -9.59 -5.15
N GLY A 312 8.83 -9.90 -5.67
CA GLY A 312 7.71 -8.97 -5.75
C GLY A 312 6.66 -9.29 -4.68
N THR A 313 5.94 -8.28 -4.22
CA THR A 313 4.80 -8.45 -3.31
C THR A 313 3.68 -7.49 -3.69
N VAL A 314 2.43 -7.95 -3.52
CA VAL A 314 1.22 -7.19 -3.84
C VAL A 314 0.09 -7.63 -2.92
N ASN A 315 -0.83 -6.72 -2.63
CA ASN A 315 -1.97 -6.98 -1.76
C ASN A 315 -1.58 -7.44 -0.35
N ALA A 316 -2.52 -7.66 0.54
CA ALA A 316 -2.24 -7.98 1.93
C ALA A 316 -3.29 -8.94 2.52
N ASN A 317 -2.85 -9.73 3.50
CA ASN A 317 -3.71 -10.53 4.36
C ASN A 317 -4.01 -9.76 5.67
N ARG A 318 -4.82 -10.36 6.54
CA ARG A 318 -5.18 -9.79 7.84
C ARG A 318 -3.98 -9.38 8.68
N ASP A 319 -2.96 -10.24 8.78
CA ASP A 319 -1.80 -9.94 9.64
C ASP A 319 -1.12 -8.62 9.22
N ALA A 320 -1.03 -8.35 7.91
CA ALA A 320 -0.47 -7.09 7.42
C ALA A 320 -1.36 -5.88 7.75
N PHE A 321 -2.70 -6.03 7.74
CA PHE A 321 -3.62 -4.98 8.19
C PHE A 321 -3.48 -4.70 9.69
N GLU A 322 -3.41 -5.74 10.51
CA GLU A 322 -3.24 -5.61 11.97
C GLU A 322 -1.89 -4.98 12.30
N SER A 323 -0.80 -5.38 11.61
CA SER A 323 0.53 -4.75 11.73
C SER A 323 0.50 -3.28 11.31
N ALA A 324 -0.13 -2.96 10.19
CA ALA A 324 -0.25 -1.58 9.72
C ALA A 324 -1.00 -0.67 10.71
N ILE A 325 -2.08 -1.15 11.33
CA ILE A 325 -2.80 -0.42 12.37
C ILE A 325 -1.92 -0.21 13.61
N ALA A 326 -1.19 -1.23 14.04
CA ALA A 326 -0.26 -1.13 15.17
C ALA A 326 0.87 -0.14 14.89
N ASP A 327 1.44 -0.18 13.68
CA ASP A 327 2.51 0.75 13.29
C ASP A 327 2.00 2.18 13.09
N LEU A 328 0.78 2.41 12.60
CA LEU A 328 0.17 3.74 12.59
C LEU A 328 0.03 4.33 14.01
N GLN A 329 -0.27 3.51 15.02
CA GLN A 329 -0.26 3.97 16.42
C GLN A 329 1.14 4.36 16.88
N VAL A 330 2.17 3.58 16.49
CA VAL A 330 3.57 3.91 16.78
C VAL A 330 3.99 5.19 16.07
N PHE A 331 3.69 5.34 14.78
CA PHE A 331 4.03 6.51 13.97
C PHE A 331 3.35 7.77 14.51
N THR A 332 2.09 7.68 14.94
CA THR A 332 1.36 8.79 15.56
C THR A 332 2.03 9.26 16.84
N ARG A 333 2.63 8.35 17.63
CA ARG A 333 3.38 8.71 18.85
C ARG A 333 4.76 9.27 18.54
N LYS A 334 5.50 8.65 17.59
CA LYS A 334 6.88 9.04 17.26
C LYS A 334 6.94 10.30 16.38
N TRP A 335 6.08 10.38 15.37
CA TRP A 335 6.11 11.40 14.31
C TRP A 335 4.72 11.95 13.99
N PRO A 336 4.00 12.53 14.96
CA PRO A 336 2.59 12.91 14.82
C PRO A 336 2.33 13.90 13.68
N GLN A 337 3.27 14.79 13.40
CA GLN A 337 3.13 15.77 12.31
C GLN A 337 3.43 15.11 10.95
N ALA A 338 4.48 14.29 10.87
CA ALA A 338 4.87 13.62 9.63
C ALA A 338 3.78 12.68 9.12
N VAL A 339 3.23 11.80 9.97
CA VAL A 339 2.19 10.87 9.54
C VAL A 339 0.91 11.58 9.09
N ARG A 340 0.50 12.66 9.76
CA ARG A 340 -0.66 13.45 9.34
C ARG A 340 -0.43 14.20 8.03
N SER A 341 0.79 14.69 7.78
CA SER A 341 1.14 15.41 6.56
C SER A 341 1.18 14.52 5.31
N LEU A 342 1.16 13.18 5.48
CA LEU A 342 0.99 12.26 4.36
C LEU A 342 -0.34 12.49 3.64
N ILE A 343 -1.41 12.81 4.36
CA ILE A 343 -2.69 13.19 3.76
C ILE A 343 -2.65 14.67 3.39
N THR A 344 -2.36 14.92 2.12
CA THR A 344 -2.12 16.29 1.62
C THR A 344 -3.40 17.09 1.46
N LYS A 345 -4.46 16.45 0.97
CA LYS A 345 -5.75 17.11 0.74
C LYS A 345 -6.90 16.12 0.82
N ARG A 346 -8.04 16.61 1.32
CA ARG A 346 -9.34 15.95 1.29
C ARG A 346 -10.24 16.65 0.29
N TYR A 347 -10.99 15.85 -0.47
CA TYR A 347 -11.95 16.29 -1.49
C TYR A 347 -13.31 15.70 -1.14
N SER A 348 -14.36 16.40 -1.52
CA SER A 348 -15.71 15.82 -1.50
C SER A 348 -15.92 14.86 -2.67
N MET A 349 -16.96 14.01 -2.61
CA MET A 349 -17.32 13.14 -3.73
C MET A 349 -17.68 13.94 -5.01
N ASP A 350 -18.21 15.15 -4.87
CA ASP A 350 -18.57 16.01 -6.01
C ASP A 350 -17.30 16.51 -6.76
N GLU A 351 -16.14 16.58 -6.09
CA GLU A 351 -14.83 16.95 -6.65
C GLU A 351 -14.05 15.76 -7.26
N HIS A 352 -14.66 14.57 -7.36
CA HIS A 352 -14.00 13.34 -7.83
C HIS A 352 -13.27 13.50 -9.16
N ARG A 353 -13.84 14.27 -10.11
CA ARG A 353 -13.23 14.45 -11.43
C ARG A 353 -11.91 15.21 -11.37
N ASP A 354 -11.84 16.26 -10.56
CA ASP A 354 -10.62 17.05 -10.38
C ASP A 354 -9.50 16.20 -9.77
N LEU A 355 -9.86 15.32 -8.84
CA LEU A 355 -8.93 14.43 -8.17
C LEU A 355 -8.47 13.26 -9.06
N LEU A 356 -9.39 12.57 -9.71
CA LEU A 356 -9.12 11.33 -10.45
C LEU A 356 -8.53 11.59 -11.84
N LEU A 357 -9.01 12.64 -12.53
CA LEU A 357 -8.58 13.00 -13.90
C LEU A 357 -7.57 14.14 -13.92
N GLY A 358 -7.51 14.93 -12.85
CA GLY A 358 -6.61 16.06 -12.72
C GLY A 358 -5.18 15.62 -12.32
N ARG A 359 -4.26 16.60 -12.37
CA ARG A 359 -2.91 16.46 -11.81
C ARG A 359 -2.92 16.87 -10.34
N ALA A 360 -3.62 16.14 -9.49
CA ALA A 360 -3.59 16.40 -8.06
C ALA A 360 -2.16 16.20 -7.54
N GLY A 361 -1.57 17.25 -7.00
CA GLY A 361 -0.26 17.21 -6.37
C GLY A 361 -0.32 16.64 -4.95
N GLY A 362 0.84 16.56 -4.29
CA GLY A 362 0.94 16.08 -2.91
C GLY A 362 1.35 14.63 -2.77
N ILE A 363 1.12 14.06 -1.58
CA ILE A 363 1.50 12.68 -1.25
C ILE A 363 0.27 11.78 -1.36
N LYS A 364 -0.66 11.87 -0.42
CA LYS A 364 -1.93 11.12 -0.44
C LYS A 364 -3.11 12.09 -0.50
N ASN A 365 -3.97 11.89 -1.46
CA ASN A 365 -5.26 12.57 -1.57
C ASN A 365 -6.38 11.62 -1.16
N VAL A 366 -7.43 12.15 -0.55
CA VAL A 366 -8.53 11.40 0.04
C VAL A 366 -9.86 12.00 -0.41
N ILE A 367 -10.84 11.16 -0.71
CA ILE A 367 -12.24 11.57 -0.81
C ILE A 367 -12.88 11.36 0.56
N SER A 368 -13.35 12.44 1.18
CA SER A 368 -14.18 12.39 2.38
C SER A 368 -15.65 12.24 1.98
N ILE A 369 -16.28 11.18 2.48
CA ILE A 369 -17.65 10.79 2.15
C ILE A 369 -18.60 11.32 3.20
N SER A 370 -18.24 11.16 4.47
CA SER A 370 -18.96 11.74 5.61
C SER A 370 -18.02 12.51 6.54
N HIS A 371 -18.56 13.49 7.25
CA HIS A 371 -17.85 14.38 8.18
C HIS A 371 -18.02 13.94 9.63
#